data_a51d840e0186b6d6324c01b7a4ca2025
#
_entry.id   a51d840e0186b6d6324c01b7a4ca2025
#
_cell.length_a   1.000
_cell.length_b   1.000
_cell.length_c   1.000
_cell.angle_alpha   90.00
_cell.angle_beta   90.00
_cell.angle_gamma   90.00
#
_symmetry.space_group_name_H-M   'P 1'
#
loop_
_entity.id
_entity.type
_entity.pdbx_description
1 polymer ?
#
loop_
_entity_poly.entity_id
_entity_poly.type
_entity_poly.pdbx_seq_one_letter_code
_entity_poly.pdbx_strand_id
1 'polypeptide(L)'
;MERIKTFKSAAEAIDLLDNGGQFYHIFTQADDDKISAAEVEKLSGSGREKQKAVLFLDLALSNLTPQERMAVEGRFDAYLNDSFTRYRPIALTDSPRPFSDLPIGQNVWLEGTPEKIEGQGHTTGYIMVPVIDVFTFIPIDETYSVYRLRAGNLGEPLLLAHDKNQEALPETPLRIAGQINHFQLNQDKDSEFEHFVHVSYYTPV
;
A
#
# COMPACT_ATOMS: atom_id res chain seq x y z
N MET A 1 7.17 2.16 -4.88
CA MET A 1 7.00 2.47 -3.43
C MET A 1 7.40 3.91 -3.19
N GLU A 2 6.67 4.63 -2.35
CA GLU A 2 6.90 6.04 -2.10
C GLU A 2 6.77 6.34 -0.59
N ARG A 3 7.67 7.21 -0.09
CA ARG A 3 7.55 7.73 1.27
C ARG A 3 6.53 8.86 1.27
N ILE A 4 5.52 8.76 2.11
CA ILE A 4 4.52 9.82 2.25
C ILE A 4 4.65 10.54 3.59
N LYS A 5 4.15 11.77 3.61
CA LYS A 5 4.01 12.57 4.83
C LYS A 5 2.56 12.50 5.29
N THR A 6 2.36 12.13 6.54
CA THR A 6 1.03 12.14 7.17
C THR A 6 0.57 13.56 7.48
N PHE A 7 -0.72 13.80 7.39
CA PHE A 7 -1.31 15.07 7.78
C PHE A 7 -1.29 15.25 9.30
N LYS A 8 -1.10 16.50 9.73
CA LYS A 8 -1.03 16.85 11.16
C LYS A 8 -2.36 17.31 11.73
N SER A 9 -3.31 17.70 10.87
CA SER A 9 -4.66 18.15 11.25
C SER A 9 -5.64 17.96 10.10
N ALA A 10 -6.94 17.96 10.42
CA ALA A 10 -7.99 17.93 9.41
C ALA A 10 -7.94 19.15 8.47
N ALA A 11 -7.59 20.33 9.00
CA ALA A 11 -7.47 21.55 8.20
C ALA A 11 -6.34 21.44 7.15
N GLU A 12 -5.14 20.94 7.53
CA GLU A 12 -4.04 20.67 6.60
C GLU A 12 -4.46 19.65 5.53
N ALA A 13 -5.15 18.59 5.95
CA ALA A 13 -5.60 17.54 5.04
C ALA A 13 -6.60 18.08 4.00
N ILE A 14 -7.61 18.82 4.44
CA ILE A 14 -8.63 19.39 3.55
C ILE A 14 -7.98 20.39 2.59
N ASP A 15 -7.18 21.32 3.08
CA ASP A 15 -6.50 22.33 2.25
C ASP A 15 -5.64 21.70 1.15
N LEU A 16 -4.88 20.65 1.47
CA LEU A 16 -4.02 19.98 0.49
C LEU A 16 -4.78 19.04 -0.45
N LEU A 17 -5.82 18.36 0.03
CA LEU A 17 -6.58 17.41 -0.77
C LEU A 17 -7.55 18.11 -1.72
N ASP A 18 -8.31 19.10 -1.25
CA ASP A 18 -9.29 19.87 -2.05
C ASP A 18 -8.62 20.71 -3.15
N ASN A 19 -7.36 21.05 -2.97
CA ASN A 19 -6.57 21.80 -3.97
C ASN A 19 -5.73 20.93 -4.91
N GLY A 20 -5.82 19.60 -4.82
CA GLY A 20 -5.00 18.69 -5.62
C GLY A 20 -3.50 19.00 -5.54
N GLY A 21 -3.01 19.55 -4.39
CA GLY A 21 -1.62 19.93 -4.18
C GLY A 21 -1.16 21.20 -4.89
N GLN A 22 -1.95 22.25 -4.92
CA GLN A 22 -1.64 23.58 -5.47
C GLN A 22 -1.36 23.68 -6.98
N PHE A 23 -1.42 22.58 -7.73
CA PHE A 23 -1.14 22.58 -9.17
C PHE A 23 -2.40 22.73 -10.05
N TYR A 24 -3.61 22.83 -9.46
CA TYR A 24 -4.88 22.69 -10.17
C TYR A 24 -5.63 23.99 -10.51
N HIS A 25 -5.11 25.14 -10.20
CA HIS A 25 -5.81 26.43 -10.35
C HIS A 25 -6.29 26.78 -11.77
N ILE A 26 -6.07 25.94 -12.79
CA ILE A 26 -6.43 26.32 -14.17
C ILE A 26 -7.59 25.53 -14.76
N PHE A 27 -7.94 24.31 -14.27
CA PHE A 27 -8.86 23.43 -15.00
C PHE A 27 -9.84 22.59 -14.18
N THR A 28 -9.97 22.73 -12.86
CA THR A 28 -10.89 21.91 -12.04
C THR A 28 -11.56 22.72 -10.94
N GLN A 29 -12.61 22.13 -10.37
CA GLN A 29 -13.35 22.63 -9.20
C GLN A 29 -12.51 22.55 -7.92
N ALA A 30 -11.25 22.98 -7.97
CA ALA A 30 -10.41 23.07 -6.79
C ALA A 30 -11.02 24.11 -5.83
N ASP A 31 -10.93 23.83 -4.52
CA ASP A 31 -11.48 24.69 -3.46
C ASP A 31 -13.03 24.79 -3.52
N ASP A 32 -13.69 23.66 -3.80
CA ASP A 32 -15.16 23.57 -3.83
C ASP A 32 -15.76 22.93 -2.57
N ASP A 33 -14.96 22.81 -1.51
CA ASP A 33 -15.32 22.15 -0.24
C ASP A 33 -15.52 20.63 -0.36
N LYS A 34 -15.08 20.00 -1.47
CA LYS A 34 -15.13 18.58 -1.70
C LYS A 34 -13.78 18.03 -2.13
N ILE A 35 -13.50 16.84 -1.69
CA ILE A 35 -12.29 16.11 -2.08
C ILE A 35 -12.70 15.03 -3.08
N SER A 36 -12.22 15.14 -4.30
CA SER A 36 -12.48 14.20 -5.39
C SER A 36 -11.42 13.12 -5.50
N ALA A 37 -11.77 12.00 -6.12
CA ALA A 37 -10.79 10.96 -6.42
C ALA A 37 -9.66 11.46 -7.33
N ALA A 38 -9.94 12.36 -8.28
CA ALA A 38 -8.94 12.91 -9.18
C ALA A 38 -7.86 13.74 -8.46
N GLU A 39 -8.24 14.47 -7.42
CA GLU A 39 -7.32 15.22 -6.57
C GLU A 39 -6.41 14.28 -5.76
N VAL A 40 -7.00 13.25 -5.15
CA VAL A 40 -6.24 12.23 -4.42
C VAL A 40 -5.30 11.45 -5.35
N GLU A 41 -5.77 11.01 -6.51
CA GLU A 41 -4.97 10.31 -7.51
C GLU A 41 -3.75 11.13 -7.96
N LYS A 42 -3.92 12.43 -8.07
CA LYS A 42 -2.84 13.34 -8.42
C LYS A 42 -1.82 13.51 -7.31
N LEU A 43 -2.27 13.73 -6.08
CA LEU A 43 -1.38 13.85 -4.92
C LEU A 43 -0.60 12.55 -4.64
N SER A 44 -1.28 11.42 -4.80
CA SER A 44 -0.68 10.10 -4.57
C SER A 44 0.27 9.65 -5.68
N GLY A 45 0.31 10.33 -6.83
CA GLY A 45 1.03 9.84 -8.00
C GLY A 45 0.50 8.52 -8.55
N SER A 46 -0.66 8.04 -8.07
CA SER A 46 -1.21 6.73 -8.41
C SER A 46 -1.78 6.64 -9.82
N GLY A 47 -1.92 7.77 -10.52
CA GLY A 47 -2.60 7.82 -11.80
C GLY A 47 -4.05 7.36 -11.67
N ARG A 48 -4.45 6.37 -12.48
CA ARG A 48 -5.82 5.81 -12.45
C ARG A 48 -5.99 4.61 -11.50
N GLU A 49 -4.99 4.30 -10.68
CA GLU A 49 -5.01 3.15 -9.78
C GLU A 49 -5.73 3.49 -8.46
N LYS A 50 -7.07 3.35 -8.45
CA LYS A 50 -7.93 3.68 -7.31
C LYS A 50 -7.50 3.05 -5.99
N GLN A 51 -7.05 1.80 -6.03
CA GLN A 51 -6.59 1.10 -4.82
C GLN A 51 -5.35 1.77 -4.22
N LYS A 52 -4.41 2.20 -5.05
CA LYS A 52 -3.22 2.95 -4.58
C LYS A 52 -3.61 4.33 -4.04
N ALA A 53 -4.54 5.02 -4.69
CA ALA A 53 -5.04 6.30 -4.19
C ALA A 53 -5.67 6.16 -2.80
N VAL A 54 -6.46 5.10 -2.57
CA VAL A 54 -7.03 4.80 -1.26
C VAL A 54 -5.96 4.43 -0.23
N LEU A 55 -4.95 3.62 -0.61
CA LEU A 55 -3.82 3.31 0.27
C LEU A 55 -3.06 4.57 0.70
N PHE A 56 -2.77 5.46 -0.25
CA PHE A 56 -2.15 6.75 0.03
C PHE A 56 -2.99 7.55 1.03
N LEU A 57 -4.28 7.73 0.72
CA LEU A 57 -5.18 8.54 1.53
C LEU A 57 -5.32 7.99 2.95
N ASP A 58 -5.54 6.68 3.10
CA ASP A 58 -5.66 6.04 4.42
C ASP A 58 -4.40 6.22 5.26
N LEU A 59 -3.22 6.01 4.64
CA LEU A 59 -1.93 6.19 5.31
C LEU A 59 -1.66 7.67 5.64
N ALA A 60 -1.98 8.61 4.73
CA ALA A 60 -1.82 10.05 4.96
C ALA A 60 -2.67 10.57 6.12
N LEU A 61 -3.88 10.00 6.30
CA LEU A 61 -4.81 10.34 7.37
C LEU A 61 -4.51 9.61 8.69
N SER A 62 -3.54 8.71 8.73
CA SER A 62 -3.34 7.78 9.84
C SER A 62 -2.96 8.42 11.19
N ASN A 63 -2.42 9.66 11.16
CA ASN A 63 -2.05 10.40 12.38
C ASN A 63 -3.16 11.32 12.89
N LEU A 64 -4.27 11.42 12.17
CA LEU A 64 -5.41 12.23 12.61
C LEU A 64 -6.20 11.50 13.70
N THR A 65 -6.76 12.28 14.61
CA THR A 65 -7.75 11.77 15.56
C THR A 65 -8.99 11.24 14.83
N PRO A 66 -9.78 10.33 15.42
CA PRO A 66 -11.02 9.84 14.80
C PRO A 66 -11.98 10.97 14.38
N GLN A 67 -12.09 12.05 15.18
CA GLN A 67 -12.94 13.20 14.87
C GLN A 67 -12.41 13.97 13.66
N GLU A 68 -11.10 14.22 13.60
CA GLU A 68 -10.48 14.91 12.46
C GLU A 68 -10.60 14.07 11.19
N ARG A 69 -10.38 12.77 11.29
CA ARG A 69 -10.51 11.85 10.17
C ARG A 69 -11.96 11.86 9.63
N MET A 70 -12.96 11.78 10.50
CA MET A 70 -14.38 11.91 10.11
C MET A 70 -14.68 13.24 9.43
N ALA A 71 -14.07 14.35 9.87
CA ALA A 71 -14.25 15.66 9.26
C ALA A 71 -13.70 15.70 7.82
N VAL A 72 -12.54 15.05 7.56
CA VAL A 72 -11.98 14.94 6.22
C VAL A 72 -12.80 13.99 5.34
N GLU A 73 -13.14 12.79 5.85
CA GLU A 73 -13.94 11.80 5.13
C GLU A 73 -15.34 12.36 4.76
N GLY A 74 -15.90 13.24 5.58
CA GLY A 74 -17.15 13.96 5.30
C GLY A 74 -17.10 14.94 4.12
N ARG A 75 -15.88 15.27 3.62
CA ARG A 75 -15.68 16.11 2.43
C ARG A 75 -15.49 15.29 1.15
N PHE A 76 -15.39 13.97 1.24
CA PHE A 76 -15.26 13.14 0.05
C PHE A 76 -16.47 13.27 -0.86
N ASP A 77 -16.22 13.38 -2.17
CA ASP A 77 -17.29 13.23 -3.14
C ASP A 77 -17.86 11.80 -3.12
N ALA A 78 -18.99 11.58 -3.77
CA ALA A 78 -19.67 10.27 -3.76
C ALA A 78 -18.79 9.15 -4.35
N TYR A 79 -17.98 9.48 -5.35
CA TYR A 79 -17.13 8.52 -6.02
C TYR A 79 -15.90 8.14 -5.19
N LEU A 80 -15.23 9.12 -4.57
CA LEU A 80 -14.14 8.87 -3.65
C LEU A 80 -14.61 8.09 -2.43
N ASN A 81 -15.78 8.45 -1.87
CA ASN A 81 -16.35 7.76 -0.72
C ASN A 81 -16.66 6.27 -1.03
N ASP A 82 -17.24 5.96 -2.20
CA ASP A 82 -17.46 4.57 -2.65
C ASP A 82 -16.12 3.82 -2.79
N SER A 83 -15.13 4.44 -3.43
CA SER A 83 -13.81 3.87 -3.62
C SER A 83 -13.09 3.63 -2.29
N PHE A 84 -13.16 4.61 -1.38
CA PHE A 84 -12.54 4.52 -0.06
C PHE A 84 -13.19 3.43 0.80
N THR A 85 -14.50 3.31 0.75
CA THR A 85 -15.24 2.25 1.46
C THR A 85 -14.88 0.86 0.92
N ARG A 86 -14.80 0.73 -0.41
CA ARG A 86 -14.52 -0.55 -1.09
C ARG A 86 -13.09 -1.06 -0.90
N TYR A 87 -12.13 -0.14 -0.94
CA TYR A 87 -10.69 -0.47 -0.95
C TYR A 87 -9.96 -0.09 0.33
N ARG A 88 -10.69 0.23 1.39
CA ARG A 88 -10.10 0.59 2.69
C ARG A 88 -9.17 -0.51 3.16
N PRO A 89 -7.93 -0.16 3.55
CA PRO A 89 -6.97 -1.14 4.01
C PRO A 89 -7.40 -1.80 5.33
N ILE A 90 -7.04 -3.07 5.47
CA ILE A 90 -7.16 -3.79 6.74
C ILE A 90 -5.85 -3.63 7.50
N ALA A 91 -5.94 -3.26 8.78
CA ALA A 91 -4.79 -3.34 9.69
C ALA A 91 -4.45 -4.82 9.93
N LEU A 92 -3.27 -5.26 9.53
CA LEU A 92 -2.90 -6.67 9.69
C LEU A 92 -2.78 -7.07 11.16
N THR A 93 -2.40 -6.13 12.03
CA THR A 93 -2.33 -6.36 13.48
C THR A 93 -3.68 -6.62 14.13
N ASP A 94 -4.75 -6.13 13.53
CA ASP A 94 -6.13 -6.21 14.04
C ASP A 94 -6.98 -7.22 13.25
N SER A 95 -6.39 -7.88 12.26
CA SER A 95 -7.11 -8.84 11.42
C SER A 95 -7.49 -10.09 12.22
N PRO A 96 -8.77 -10.47 12.25
CA PRO A 96 -9.20 -11.71 12.88
C PRO A 96 -8.86 -12.96 12.04
N ARG A 97 -8.36 -12.75 10.80
CA ARG A 97 -7.99 -13.81 9.85
C ARG A 97 -6.49 -13.96 9.78
N PRO A 98 -5.97 -15.18 9.63
CA PRO A 98 -4.57 -15.39 9.28
C PRO A 98 -4.21 -14.65 7.98
N PHE A 99 -2.97 -14.25 7.86
CA PHE A 99 -2.48 -13.56 6.67
C PHE A 99 -2.67 -14.39 5.38
N SER A 100 -2.46 -15.69 5.48
CA SER A 100 -2.65 -16.65 4.38
C SER A 100 -4.08 -16.71 3.83
N ASP A 101 -5.08 -16.32 4.64
CA ASP A 101 -6.50 -16.41 4.27
C ASP A 101 -7.04 -15.11 3.66
N LEU A 102 -6.19 -14.08 3.60
CA LEU A 102 -6.57 -12.79 3.03
C LEU A 102 -6.52 -12.85 1.49
N PRO A 103 -7.50 -12.26 0.79
CA PRO A 103 -7.55 -12.34 -0.66
C PRO A 103 -6.41 -11.55 -1.34
N ILE A 104 -5.94 -12.08 -2.46
CA ILE A 104 -5.00 -11.39 -3.35
C ILE A 104 -5.61 -10.05 -3.79
N GLY A 105 -4.79 -9.01 -3.82
CA GLY A 105 -5.23 -7.65 -4.15
C GLY A 105 -5.88 -6.90 -3.00
N GLN A 106 -6.04 -7.51 -1.81
CA GLN A 106 -6.52 -6.81 -0.62
C GLN A 106 -5.53 -5.73 -0.18
N ASN A 107 -6.03 -4.53 0.00
CA ASN A 107 -5.27 -3.44 0.62
C ASN A 107 -5.06 -3.72 2.10
N VAL A 108 -3.83 -3.54 2.55
CA VAL A 108 -3.43 -3.73 3.95
C VAL A 108 -2.47 -2.65 4.42
N TRP A 109 -2.43 -2.43 5.72
CA TRP A 109 -1.36 -1.69 6.36
C TRP A 109 -0.87 -2.40 7.63
N LEU A 110 0.37 -2.14 8.01
CA LEU A 110 1.06 -2.78 9.13
C LEU A 110 2.17 -1.87 9.67
N GLU A 111 2.56 -2.08 10.92
CA GLU A 111 3.66 -1.37 11.56
C GLU A 111 4.76 -2.36 11.93
N GLY A 112 6.00 -1.93 11.76
CA GLY A 112 7.16 -2.70 12.17
C GLY A 112 8.45 -2.18 11.56
N THR A 113 9.55 -2.86 11.87
CA THR A 113 10.86 -2.58 11.28
C THR A 113 11.15 -3.63 10.21
N PRO A 114 11.25 -3.22 8.92
CA PRO A 114 11.62 -4.16 7.87
C PRO A 114 13.11 -4.50 7.96
N GLU A 115 13.44 -5.77 7.83
CA GLU A 115 14.81 -6.28 7.71
C GLU A 115 15.01 -6.78 6.27
N LYS A 116 15.97 -6.21 5.54
CA LYS A 116 16.24 -6.64 4.17
C LYS A 116 16.76 -8.08 4.18
N ILE A 117 16.18 -8.92 3.33
CA ILE A 117 16.69 -10.25 3.09
C ILE A 117 17.81 -10.12 2.06
N GLU A 118 19.05 -10.13 2.52
CA GLU A 118 20.19 -10.19 1.65
C GLU A 118 20.40 -11.64 1.21
N GLY A 119 20.24 -11.92 -0.06
CA GLY A 119 20.44 -13.24 -0.62
C GLY A 119 21.40 -13.25 -1.78
N GLN A 120 22.60 -13.72 -1.55
CA GLN A 120 23.32 -14.44 -2.59
C GLN A 120 22.74 -15.87 -2.62
N GLY A 121 21.76 -16.11 -3.50
CA GLY A 121 21.30 -17.46 -3.80
C GLY A 121 20.18 -18.04 -2.91
N HIS A 122 19.49 -17.25 -2.11
CA HIS A 122 18.29 -17.70 -1.40
C HIS A 122 17.04 -17.06 -1.99
N THR A 123 16.60 -17.59 -3.12
CA THR A 123 15.28 -17.29 -3.67
C THR A 123 14.22 -17.70 -2.66
N THR A 124 13.37 -16.75 -2.25
CA THR A 124 12.25 -17.03 -1.35
C THR A 124 11.07 -17.69 -2.07
N GLY A 125 11.13 -17.74 -3.40
CA GLY A 125 10.12 -18.34 -4.27
C GLY A 125 10.10 -17.72 -5.66
N TYR A 126 9.06 -18.03 -6.43
CA TYR A 126 8.94 -17.65 -7.82
C TYR A 126 7.61 -16.97 -8.08
N ILE A 127 7.62 -15.93 -8.93
CA ILE A 127 6.42 -15.31 -9.47
C ILE A 127 6.12 -15.97 -10.81
N MET A 128 4.92 -16.46 -10.98
CA MET A 128 4.45 -17.04 -12.23
C MET A 128 3.95 -15.93 -13.15
N VAL A 129 4.61 -15.71 -14.27
CA VAL A 129 4.26 -14.71 -15.27
C VAL A 129 3.76 -15.41 -16.53
N PRO A 130 2.52 -15.12 -17.00
CA PRO A 130 2.06 -15.64 -18.27
C PRO A 130 2.77 -14.95 -19.44
N VAL A 131 3.36 -15.74 -20.33
CA VAL A 131 4.02 -15.28 -21.55
C VAL A 131 3.40 -16.01 -22.73
N ILE A 132 2.47 -15.38 -23.43
CA ILE A 132 1.67 -15.93 -24.53
C ILE A 132 0.99 -17.24 -24.08
N ASP A 133 1.44 -18.40 -24.53
CA ASP A 133 0.83 -19.72 -24.23
C ASP A 133 1.61 -20.53 -23.17
N VAL A 134 2.63 -19.94 -22.54
CA VAL A 134 3.45 -20.58 -21.51
C VAL A 134 3.57 -19.73 -20.27
N PHE A 135 3.86 -20.38 -19.15
CA PHE A 135 4.19 -19.66 -17.91
C PHE A 135 5.69 -19.67 -17.70
N THR A 136 6.21 -18.51 -17.31
CA THR A 136 7.62 -18.35 -16.91
C THR A 136 7.66 -18.10 -15.41
N PHE A 137 8.55 -18.82 -14.72
CA PHE A 137 8.80 -18.63 -13.30
C PHE A 137 10.01 -17.70 -13.13
N ILE A 138 9.78 -16.55 -12.54
CA ILE A 138 10.82 -15.56 -12.26
C ILE A 138 11.09 -15.56 -10.76
N PRO A 139 12.36 -15.74 -10.32
CA PRO A 139 12.69 -15.60 -8.90
C PRO A 139 12.19 -14.26 -8.33
N ILE A 140 11.55 -14.26 -7.15
CA ILE A 140 10.99 -13.06 -6.56
C ILE A 140 12.07 -11.99 -6.33
N ASP A 141 13.27 -12.39 -5.96
CA ASP A 141 14.41 -11.52 -5.73
C ASP A 141 15.04 -10.93 -7.01
N GLU A 142 14.70 -11.43 -8.20
CA GLU A 142 15.08 -10.78 -9.47
C GLU A 142 14.21 -9.53 -9.76
N THR A 143 12.95 -9.59 -9.39
CA THR A 143 11.97 -8.53 -9.66
C THR A 143 11.81 -7.56 -8.51
N TYR A 144 11.92 -8.06 -7.27
CA TYR A 144 11.67 -7.31 -6.05
C TYR A 144 12.87 -7.27 -5.11
N SER A 145 12.95 -6.18 -4.35
CA SER A 145 13.69 -6.15 -3.09
C SER A 145 12.78 -6.72 -2.01
N VAL A 146 13.24 -7.79 -1.33
CA VAL A 146 12.45 -8.55 -0.36
C VAL A 146 12.91 -8.24 1.06
N TYR A 147 11.95 -8.12 1.96
CA TYR A 147 12.18 -7.83 3.38
C TYR A 147 11.35 -8.77 4.24
N ARG A 148 11.86 -9.03 5.44
CA ARG A 148 11.14 -9.66 6.52
C ARG A 148 10.66 -8.60 7.49
N LEU A 149 9.40 -8.63 7.86
CA LEU A 149 8.86 -7.80 8.91
C LEU A 149 8.38 -8.66 10.07
N ARG A 150 8.86 -8.34 11.25
CA ARG A 150 8.32 -8.89 12.50
C ARG A 150 7.36 -7.88 13.07
N ALA A 151 6.07 -8.15 12.98
CA ALA A 151 5.04 -7.37 13.65
C ALA A 151 4.65 -8.06 14.95
N GLY A 152 4.63 -7.33 16.04
CA GLY A 152 4.59 -7.87 17.40
C GLY A 152 3.44 -8.85 17.73
N ASN A 153 2.35 -8.82 16.98
CA ASN A 153 1.16 -9.66 17.21
C ASN A 153 0.96 -10.76 16.14
N LEU A 154 1.77 -10.77 15.10
CA LEU A 154 1.74 -11.80 14.06
C LEU A 154 2.74 -12.87 14.47
N GLY A 155 2.27 -14.08 14.74
CA GLY A 155 3.10 -15.18 15.24
C GLY A 155 4.25 -15.58 14.31
N GLU A 156 4.16 -15.23 13.02
CA GLU A 156 5.17 -15.47 11.98
C GLU A 156 5.60 -14.17 11.30
N PRO A 157 6.86 -14.06 10.87
CA PRO A 157 7.33 -12.90 10.13
C PRO A 157 6.66 -12.82 8.75
N LEU A 158 6.20 -11.62 8.40
CA LEU A 158 5.63 -11.35 7.08
C LEU A 158 6.72 -11.02 6.06
N LEU A 159 6.51 -11.46 4.82
CA LEU A 159 7.29 -11.03 3.69
C LEU A 159 6.70 -9.74 3.09
N LEU A 160 7.59 -8.76 2.89
CA LEU A 160 7.31 -7.53 2.17
C LEU A 160 8.18 -7.51 0.92
N ALA A 161 7.66 -6.93 -0.15
CA ALA A 161 8.45 -6.74 -1.35
C ALA A 161 8.05 -5.44 -2.05
N HIS A 162 9.00 -4.80 -2.73
CA HIS A 162 8.77 -3.70 -3.64
C HIS A 162 9.68 -3.82 -4.86
N ASP A 163 9.35 -3.13 -5.95
CA ASP A 163 10.10 -3.17 -7.19
C ASP A 163 11.58 -2.85 -6.95
N LYS A 164 12.47 -3.70 -7.47
CA LYS A 164 13.92 -3.65 -7.23
C LYS A 164 14.58 -2.34 -7.64
N ASN A 165 13.99 -1.62 -8.59
CA ASN A 165 14.49 -0.34 -9.10
C ASN A 165 14.15 0.85 -8.21
N GLN A 166 13.46 0.64 -7.11
CA GLN A 166 13.09 1.68 -6.15
C GLN A 166 14.08 1.72 -4.98
N GLU A 167 14.10 2.84 -4.25
CA GLU A 167 14.92 2.97 -3.05
C GLU A 167 14.60 1.88 -2.03
N ALA A 168 15.62 1.46 -1.27
CA ALA A 168 15.43 0.49 -0.20
C ALA A 168 14.53 1.05 0.91
N LEU A 169 13.73 0.17 1.54
CA LEU A 169 13.02 0.51 2.77
C LEU A 169 14.02 0.81 3.88
N PRO A 170 13.83 1.90 4.64
CA PRO A 170 14.63 2.15 5.84
C PRO A 170 14.44 1.05 6.89
N GLU A 171 15.51 0.63 7.54
CA GLU A 171 15.48 -0.35 8.65
C GLU A 171 15.17 0.33 9.99
N THR A 172 14.09 1.09 10.01
CA THR A 172 13.56 1.81 11.17
C THR A 172 12.07 1.50 11.32
N PRO A 173 11.44 1.82 12.46
CA PRO A 173 10.00 1.64 12.61
C PRO A 173 9.22 2.42 11.54
N LEU A 174 8.42 1.69 10.77
CA LEU A 174 7.62 2.22 9.66
C LEU A 174 6.16 1.77 9.81
N ARG A 175 5.26 2.62 9.34
CA ARG A 175 3.92 2.22 8.94
C ARG A 175 3.93 2.04 7.43
N ILE A 176 3.55 0.85 6.98
CA ILE A 176 3.68 0.38 5.59
C ILE A 176 2.29 0.07 5.07
N ALA A 177 1.98 0.54 3.87
CA ALA A 177 0.74 0.25 3.16
C ALA A 177 1.03 -0.40 1.81
N GLY A 178 0.27 -1.44 1.49
CA GLY A 178 0.47 -2.20 0.27
C GLY A 178 -0.70 -3.13 -0.03
N GLN A 179 -0.48 -4.02 -0.98
CA GLN A 179 -1.46 -5.01 -1.41
C GLN A 179 -0.93 -6.42 -1.21
N ILE A 180 -1.83 -7.33 -0.82
CA ILE A 180 -1.50 -8.75 -0.75
C ILE A 180 -1.26 -9.27 -2.16
N ASN A 181 -0.13 -9.92 -2.33
CA ASN A 181 0.23 -10.64 -3.53
C ASN A 181 0.70 -12.06 -3.15
N HIS A 182 1.00 -12.90 -4.12
CA HIS A 182 1.42 -14.27 -3.89
C HIS A 182 2.64 -14.66 -4.71
N PHE A 183 3.36 -15.66 -4.27
CA PHE A 183 4.44 -16.32 -4.97
C PHE A 183 4.40 -17.83 -4.71
N GLN A 184 5.09 -18.60 -5.52
CA GLN A 184 5.20 -20.05 -5.37
C GLN A 184 6.59 -20.42 -4.85
N LEU A 185 6.66 -21.36 -3.91
CA LEU A 185 7.94 -21.82 -3.36
C LEU A 185 8.77 -22.60 -4.39
N ASN A 186 8.11 -23.29 -5.31
CA ASN A 186 8.75 -24.12 -6.32
C ASN A 186 8.29 -23.73 -7.72
N GLN A 187 9.10 -24.08 -8.73
CA GLN A 187 8.75 -23.93 -10.15
C GLN A 187 7.75 -25.00 -10.64
N ASP A 188 6.77 -25.32 -9.82
CA ASP A 188 5.72 -26.26 -10.14
C ASP A 188 4.38 -25.53 -10.09
N LYS A 189 3.56 -25.65 -11.15
CA LYS A 189 2.25 -25.01 -11.23
C LYS A 189 1.29 -25.44 -10.12
N ASP A 190 1.48 -26.64 -9.62
CA ASP A 190 0.66 -27.24 -8.56
C ASP A 190 1.23 -26.99 -7.15
N SER A 191 2.35 -26.24 -7.03
CA SER A 191 2.92 -25.90 -5.73
C SER A 191 2.04 -24.91 -4.96
N GLU A 192 2.09 -24.99 -3.65
CA GLU A 192 1.36 -24.06 -2.77
C GLU A 192 1.83 -22.62 -3.00
N PHE A 193 0.87 -21.69 -2.91
CA PHE A 193 1.12 -20.26 -2.95
C PHE A 193 1.33 -19.73 -1.54
N GLU A 194 2.36 -18.91 -1.38
CA GLU A 194 2.52 -18.09 -0.20
C GLU A 194 2.23 -16.63 -0.48
N HIS A 195 1.85 -15.88 0.55
CA HIS A 195 1.49 -14.48 0.44
C HIS A 195 2.63 -13.57 0.85
N PHE A 196 2.70 -12.40 0.22
CA PHE A 196 3.54 -11.28 0.62
C PHE A 196 2.80 -9.96 0.47
N VAL A 197 3.27 -8.89 1.09
CA VAL A 197 2.75 -7.55 0.88
C VAL A 197 3.61 -6.84 -0.16
N HIS A 198 3.02 -6.51 -1.31
CA HIS A 198 3.62 -5.59 -2.28
C HIS A 198 3.47 -4.16 -1.78
N VAL A 199 4.57 -3.56 -1.36
CA VAL A 199 4.60 -2.24 -0.71
C VAL A 199 4.40 -1.15 -1.74
N SER A 200 3.40 -0.29 -1.52
CA SER A 200 3.15 0.90 -2.32
C SER A 200 3.63 2.18 -1.63
N TYR A 201 3.35 2.32 -0.34
CA TYR A 201 3.65 3.52 0.44
C TYR A 201 4.17 3.16 1.83
N TYR A 202 4.95 4.09 2.40
CA TYR A 202 5.37 4.00 3.80
C TYR A 202 5.53 5.39 4.43
N THR A 203 5.47 5.43 5.77
CA THR A 203 5.78 6.60 6.58
C THR A 203 6.51 6.16 7.85
N PRO A 204 7.45 6.95 8.40
CA PRO A 204 8.00 6.70 9.74
C PRO A 204 6.89 6.74 10.80
N VAL A 205 7.04 5.91 11.83
CA VAL A 205 6.16 5.93 13.03
C VAL A 205 6.68 6.93 14.03
#